data_dcf31f8772a238836abe7e903784d26e
#
_entry.id   dcf31f8772a238836abe7e903784d26e
#
_cell.length_a   1.000
_cell.length_b   1.000
_cell.length_c   1.000
_cell.angle_alpha   90.00
_cell.angle_beta   90.00
_cell.angle_gamma   90.00
#
_symmetry.space_group_name_H-M   'P 1'
#
loop_
_entity.id
_entity.type
_entity.pdbx_description
1 polymer ?
#
loop_
_entity_poly.entity_id
_entity_poly.type
_entity_poly.pdbx_seq_one_letter_code
_entity_poly.pdbx_strand_id
1 'polypeptide(L)'
;MLRRAGYFSLFLLFGTLPLFGQIELEQGNIEALTDDMPVWSRPGVRFRSQSRGLSVRYETQPEFYWDGGNAIGGGKQHVTHLEQFTFKFKIPLLNKPRVKMLLGYEWDTEKYFFNDPYEGYENEQTLFQLLDERRLKANKLSAYFTYSFDDRFYLSSRVRMSLNGDYQGLIDFGSLYRTYSAALIYGKKVSLDEEWAVGVTYSNNKARQIALPFFVYNKTFNDHWGIQTALPGQAYVRRNVGERLLNNFLLGATFDSKYYALNTDGRGFEELQQYFLRNNGVRAMLQYEHNFAPWVWAFAQGGVFIPWQTRFNPADDIDLDLETSPGSRPFVRVGIFLAPPKDLIK
;
A
#
# COMPACT_ATOMS: atom_id res chain seq x y z
N MET A 1 10.74 -43.83 -10.45
CA MET A 1 11.87 -43.08 -9.90
C MET A 1 12.12 -41.82 -10.76
N LEU A 2 11.25 -40.81 -10.74
CA LEU A 2 11.47 -39.55 -11.49
C LEU A 2 10.40 -38.54 -11.08
N ARG A 3 10.46 -38.01 -9.85
CA ARG A 3 9.54 -36.93 -9.36
C ARG A 3 10.14 -36.06 -8.26
N ARG A 4 11.45 -35.86 -8.22
CA ARG A 4 12.10 -35.01 -7.21
C ARG A 4 13.03 -33.90 -7.76
N ALA A 5 13.08 -33.69 -9.07
CA ALA A 5 14.01 -32.71 -9.66
C ALA A 5 13.40 -31.31 -9.89
N GLY A 6 12.08 -31.12 -9.75
CA GLY A 6 11.42 -29.88 -10.14
C GLY A 6 11.41 -28.74 -9.10
N TYR A 7 11.65 -29.05 -7.82
CA TYR A 7 11.55 -28.03 -6.76
C TYR A 7 12.86 -27.35 -6.38
N PHE A 8 13.98 -27.91 -6.80
CA PHE A 8 15.32 -27.36 -6.47
C PHE A 8 15.76 -26.23 -7.41
N SER A 9 15.21 -26.19 -8.63
CA SER A 9 15.61 -25.18 -9.64
C SER A 9 15.02 -23.80 -9.38
N LEU A 10 13.88 -23.70 -8.68
CA LEU A 10 13.26 -22.40 -8.36
C LEU A 10 13.98 -21.71 -7.20
N PHE A 11 14.58 -22.47 -6.30
CA PHE A 11 15.35 -21.93 -5.16
C PHE A 11 16.73 -21.41 -5.57
N LEU A 12 17.34 -21.99 -6.60
CA LEU A 12 18.65 -21.57 -7.11
C LEU A 12 18.60 -20.25 -7.91
N LEU A 13 17.48 -19.94 -8.54
CA LEU A 13 17.30 -18.64 -9.22
C LEU A 13 17.17 -17.46 -8.25
N PHE A 14 16.73 -17.69 -7.02
CA PHE A 14 16.67 -16.66 -5.98
C PHE A 14 17.99 -16.50 -5.21
N GLY A 15 18.87 -17.50 -5.25
CA GLY A 15 20.14 -17.48 -4.51
C GLY A 15 21.27 -16.70 -5.15
N THR A 16 21.14 -16.28 -6.43
CA THR A 16 22.22 -15.61 -7.17
C THR A 16 21.92 -14.17 -7.55
N LEU A 17 20.72 -13.64 -7.24
CA LEU A 17 20.47 -12.23 -7.41
C LEU A 17 21.04 -11.47 -6.20
N PRO A 18 22.05 -10.61 -6.40
CA PRO A 18 22.46 -9.69 -5.34
C PRO A 18 21.32 -8.74 -5.09
N LEU A 19 20.56 -9.01 -4.02
CA LEU A 19 19.48 -8.16 -3.52
C LEU A 19 20.09 -6.89 -2.91
N PHE A 20 20.52 -6.01 -3.76
CA PHE A 20 21.09 -4.73 -3.36
C PHE A 20 19.99 -3.73 -3.02
N GLY A 21 20.15 -3.13 -1.87
CA GLY A 21 19.50 -1.96 -1.32
C GLY A 21 18.27 -1.42 -2.03
N GLN A 22 17.12 -1.80 -1.53
CA GLN A 22 15.84 -1.33 -2.02
C GLN A 22 15.59 0.10 -1.58
N ILE A 23 15.07 0.89 -2.49
CA ILE A 23 14.61 2.24 -2.19
C ILE A 23 13.11 2.23 -2.19
N GLU A 24 12.53 2.27 -1.03
CA GLU A 24 11.16 2.65 -0.81
C GLU A 24 11.17 4.05 -0.23
N LEU A 25 10.26 4.93 -0.67
CA LEU A 25 10.07 6.23 -0.01
C LEU A 25 9.67 6.07 1.46
N GLU A 26 9.24 4.87 1.83
CA GLU A 26 8.79 4.52 3.17
C GLU A 26 9.83 3.76 4.00
N GLN A 27 10.89 3.20 3.39
CA GLN A 27 11.79 2.31 4.12
C GLN A 27 13.22 2.33 3.55
N GLY A 28 14.16 2.74 4.33
CA GLY A 28 15.58 2.58 4.08
C GLY A 28 16.31 2.38 5.39
N ASN A 29 17.01 1.26 5.53
CA ASN A 29 18.01 1.09 6.58
C ASN A 29 19.36 1.50 6.05
N ILE A 30 20.03 2.35 6.80
CA ILE A 30 21.44 2.65 6.62
C ILE A 30 22.14 2.06 7.83
N GLU A 31 22.91 1.01 7.62
CA GLU A 31 23.83 0.55 8.65
C GLU A 31 24.98 1.54 8.85
N ALA A 32 25.57 1.48 10.03
CA ALA A 32 26.81 2.18 10.30
C ALA A 32 27.84 1.79 9.22
N LEU A 33 28.12 2.72 8.34
CA LEU A 33 29.19 2.57 7.38
C LEU A 33 30.52 2.66 8.15
N THR A 34 31.45 1.81 7.81
CA THR A 34 32.83 2.01 8.27
C THR A 34 33.30 3.39 7.84
N ASP A 35 34.11 4.04 8.66
CA ASP A 35 34.56 5.43 8.48
C ASP A 35 35.19 5.74 7.11
N ASP A 36 35.57 4.72 6.35
CA ASP A 36 36.24 4.84 5.06
C ASP A 36 35.29 4.75 3.84
N MET A 37 33.97 4.55 4.03
CA MET A 37 33.03 4.42 2.91
C MET A 37 32.26 5.72 2.64
N PRO A 38 32.18 6.18 1.37
CA PRO A 38 31.38 7.35 1.05
C PRO A 38 29.90 7.12 1.41
N VAL A 39 29.36 8.03 2.25
CA VAL A 39 27.95 8.01 2.62
C VAL A 39 27.14 8.65 1.50
N TRP A 40 26.46 7.82 0.73
CA TRP A 40 25.57 8.29 -0.33
C TRP A 40 24.21 8.70 0.23
N SER A 41 23.68 9.82 -0.24
CA SER A 41 22.31 10.23 0.09
C SER A 41 21.30 9.20 -0.36
N ARG A 42 20.47 8.74 0.55
CA ARG A 42 19.37 7.80 0.32
C ARG A 42 18.20 8.15 1.22
N PRO A 43 16.96 7.91 0.76
CA PRO A 43 15.81 8.01 1.64
C PRO A 43 15.95 7.12 2.87
N GLY A 44 15.63 7.67 4.04
CA GLY A 44 15.57 6.92 5.29
C GLY A 44 16.67 7.25 6.30
N VAL A 45 16.44 6.77 7.53
CA VAL A 45 17.34 6.90 8.69
C VAL A 45 17.66 5.53 9.25
N ARG A 46 18.69 5.44 10.12
CA ARG A 46 19.05 4.18 10.79
C ARG A 46 17.90 3.59 11.61
N PHE A 47 17.91 2.30 11.82
CA PHE A 47 16.99 1.55 12.69
C PHE A 47 15.51 1.60 12.30
N ARG A 48 15.17 2.04 11.09
CA ARG A 48 13.82 1.92 10.55
C ARG A 48 13.45 0.46 10.25
N SER A 49 12.14 0.21 10.09
CA SER A 49 11.63 -1.05 9.53
C SER A 49 12.33 -1.39 8.23
N GLN A 50 12.58 -2.69 8.03
CA GLN A 50 13.27 -3.18 6.84
C GLN A 50 12.46 -2.92 5.56
N SER A 51 13.18 -2.65 4.48
CA SER A 51 12.59 -2.53 3.16
C SER A 51 12.05 -3.88 2.68
N ARG A 52 10.80 -3.91 2.22
CA ARG A 52 10.10 -5.13 1.84
C ARG A 52 10.30 -5.43 0.36
N GLY A 53 11.13 -6.45 0.04
CA GLY A 53 11.35 -6.90 -1.34
C GLY A 53 10.19 -7.70 -1.89
N LEU A 54 9.81 -8.73 -1.18
CA LEU A 54 8.62 -9.54 -1.41
C LEU A 54 7.77 -9.46 -0.16
N SER A 55 6.47 -9.27 -0.29
CA SER A 55 5.55 -9.33 0.84
C SER A 55 4.21 -9.93 0.46
N VAL A 56 3.67 -10.69 1.40
CA VAL A 56 2.30 -11.23 1.35
C VAL A 56 1.61 -10.82 2.63
N ARG A 57 0.41 -10.27 2.51
CA ARG A 57 -0.40 -9.87 3.66
C ARG A 57 -1.86 -10.24 3.47
N TYR A 58 -2.49 -10.57 4.57
CA TYR A 58 -3.92 -10.78 4.68
C TYR A 58 -4.48 -9.86 5.75
N GLU A 59 -5.62 -9.25 5.47
CA GLU A 59 -6.36 -8.41 6.41
C GLU A 59 -7.79 -8.86 6.48
N THR A 60 -8.35 -8.86 7.67
CA THR A 60 -9.78 -9.01 7.90
C THR A 60 -10.31 -7.88 8.76
N GLN A 61 -11.53 -7.46 8.44
CA GLN A 61 -12.30 -6.53 9.21
C GLN A 61 -13.59 -7.25 9.61
N PRO A 62 -13.96 -7.31 10.90
CA PRO A 62 -15.17 -7.95 11.34
C PRO A 62 -16.41 -7.15 10.92
N GLU A 63 -17.55 -7.56 11.40
CA GLU A 63 -18.84 -6.97 11.07
C GLU A 63 -18.90 -5.45 11.29
N PHE A 64 -19.59 -4.79 10.37
CA PHE A 64 -19.94 -3.37 10.47
C PHE A 64 -21.19 -3.07 9.63
N TYR A 65 -21.81 -1.93 9.91
CA TYR A 65 -22.91 -1.45 9.11
C TYR A 65 -22.42 -0.42 8.08
N TRP A 66 -23.05 -0.46 6.92
CA TRP A 66 -22.82 0.49 5.84
C TRP A 66 -24.15 1.13 5.45
N ASP A 67 -24.28 2.42 5.73
CA ASP A 67 -25.46 3.19 5.34
C ASP A 67 -25.27 3.70 3.90
N GLY A 68 -26.12 3.22 3.00
CA GLY A 68 -26.08 3.54 1.57
C GLY A 68 -26.83 4.81 1.21
N GLY A 69 -27.62 5.36 2.13
CA GLY A 69 -28.58 6.41 1.77
C GLY A 69 -29.61 5.95 0.74
N ASN A 70 -30.44 6.88 0.27
CA ASN A 70 -31.49 6.55 -0.70
C ASN A 70 -30.96 6.37 -2.14
N ALA A 71 -29.75 6.83 -2.42
CA ALA A 71 -29.26 6.99 -3.79
C ALA A 71 -28.63 5.74 -4.40
N ILE A 72 -28.21 4.74 -3.60
CA ILE A 72 -27.49 3.54 -4.09
C ILE A 72 -28.21 2.22 -3.79
N GLY A 73 -29.49 2.26 -3.51
CA GLY A 73 -30.24 1.08 -3.06
C GLY A 73 -30.33 1.02 -1.55
N GLY A 74 -30.74 2.10 -0.99
CA GLY A 74 -31.19 2.50 0.33
C GLY A 74 -30.93 1.64 1.54
N GLY A 75 -30.88 2.34 2.63
CA GLY A 75 -30.88 1.73 3.93
C GLY A 75 -29.50 1.26 4.43
N LYS A 76 -29.55 0.71 5.61
CA LYS A 76 -28.39 0.28 6.36
C LYS A 76 -28.12 -1.19 6.09
N GLN A 77 -27.06 -1.48 5.39
CA GLN A 77 -26.66 -2.85 5.05
C GLN A 77 -25.68 -3.40 6.10
N HIS A 78 -25.80 -4.67 6.40
CA HIS A 78 -24.94 -5.38 7.33
C HIS A 78 -23.83 -6.13 6.59
N VAL A 79 -22.59 -5.61 6.68
CA VAL A 79 -21.40 -6.30 6.21
C VAL A 79 -20.93 -7.25 7.32
N THR A 80 -20.95 -8.54 7.06
CA THR A 80 -20.53 -9.56 8.03
C THR A 80 -19.03 -9.58 8.24
N HIS A 81 -18.26 -9.38 7.17
CA HIS A 81 -16.82 -9.18 7.21
C HIS A 81 -16.29 -8.67 5.87
N LEU A 82 -15.08 -8.15 5.90
CA LEU A 82 -14.31 -7.72 4.74
C LEU A 82 -12.96 -8.41 4.77
N GLU A 83 -12.58 -9.00 3.64
CA GLU A 83 -11.27 -9.60 3.44
C GLU A 83 -10.43 -8.82 2.44
N GLN A 84 -9.13 -8.69 2.72
CA GLN A 84 -8.17 -8.11 1.79
C GLN A 84 -6.93 -8.99 1.73
N PHE A 85 -6.44 -9.21 0.53
CA PHE A 85 -5.19 -9.90 0.29
C PHE A 85 -4.28 -9.02 -0.56
N THR A 86 -3.01 -8.93 -0.20
CA THR A 86 -2.01 -8.19 -0.97
C THR A 86 -0.78 -9.03 -1.19
N PHE A 87 -0.36 -9.08 -2.43
CA PHE A 87 0.94 -9.59 -2.86
C PHE A 87 1.74 -8.44 -3.47
N LYS A 88 3.00 -8.28 -3.05
CA LYS A 88 3.87 -7.22 -3.55
C LYS A 88 5.29 -7.72 -3.71
N PHE A 89 5.94 -7.33 -4.81
CA PHE A 89 7.37 -7.54 -4.96
C PHE A 89 8.05 -6.34 -5.62
N LYS A 90 9.35 -6.19 -5.36
CA LYS A 90 10.21 -5.17 -5.93
C LYS A 90 11.52 -5.77 -6.38
N ILE A 91 11.95 -5.39 -7.58
CA ILE A 91 13.17 -5.86 -8.21
C ILE A 91 14.07 -4.65 -8.46
N PRO A 92 15.33 -4.65 -7.97
CA PRO A 92 16.30 -3.64 -8.33
C PRO A 92 16.75 -3.84 -9.79
N LEU A 93 16.57 -2.82 -10.63
CA LEU A 93 17.06 -2.79 -11.99
C LEU A 93 18.48 -2.20 -12.08
N LEU A 94 18.73 -1.18 -11.25
CA LEU A 94 20.02 -0.52 -11.16
C LEU A 94 20.28 -0.15 -9.69
N ASN A 95 21.45 -0.49 -9.19
CA ASN A 95 21.88 -0.14 -7.84
C ASN A 95 23.34 0.35 -7.85
N LYS A 96 23.53 1.58 -8.32
CA LYS A 96 24.82 2.28 -8.26
C LYS A 96 24.82 3.26 -7.09
N PRO A 97 25.97 3.69 -6.58
CA PRO A 97 26.04 4.62 -5.44
C PRO A 97 25.16 5.87 -5.59
N ARG A 98 25.14 6.54 -6.73
CA ARG A 98 24.36 7.75 -6.98
C ARG A 98 23.04 7.53 -7.69
N VAL A 99 22.86 6.38 -8.35
CA VAL A 99 21.66 6.12 -9.17
C VAL A 99 21.06 4.79 -8.78
N LYS A 100 19.79 4.77 -8.45
CA LYS A 100 19.05 3.57 -8.12
C LYS A 100 17.72 3.54 -8.86
N MET A 101 17.41 2.37 -9.39
CA MET A 101 16.15 2.11 -10.08
C MET A 101 15.54 0.81 -9.57
N LEU A 102 14.23 0.81 -9.31
CA LEU A 102 13.47 -0.36 -8.92
C LEU A 102 12.22 -0.47 -9.79
N LEU A 103 11.83 -1.69 -10.09
CA LEU A 103 10.51 -2.01 -10.61
C LEU A 103 9.71 -2.71 -9.53
N GLY A 104 8.47 -2.31 -9.32
CA GLY A 104 7.58 -2.90 -8.33
C GLY A 104 6.26 -3.31 -8.93
N TYR A 105 5.75 -4.44 -8.49
CA TYR A 105 4.41 -4.91 -8.79
C TYR A 105 3.66 -5.17 -7.49
N GLU A 106 2.38 -4.78 -7.45
CA GLU A 106 1.49 -5.02 -6.33
C GLU A 106 0.13 -5.49 -6.85
N TRP A 107 -0.37 -6.55 -6.27
CA TRP A 107 -1.70 -7.08 -6.50
C TRP A 107 -2.48 -7.08 -5.21
N ASP A 108 -3.55 -6.32 -5.19
CA ASP A 108 -4.48 -6.23 -4.07
C ASP A 108 -5.82 -6.81 -4.46
N THR A 109 -6.48 -7.46 -3.52
CA THR A 109 -7.89 -7.85 -3.65
C THR A 109 -8.66 -7.46 -2.41
N GLU A 110 -9.94 -7.14 -2.61
CA GLU A 110 -10.87 -6.78 -1.55
C GLU A 110 -12.22 -7.44 -1.83
N LYS A 111 -12.81 -8.09 -0.82
CA LYS A 111 -14.10 -8.76 -0.92
C LYS A 111 -14.94 -8.43 0.29
N TYR A 112 -16.10 -7.86 0.03
CA TYR A 112 -17.14 -7.63 1.02
C TYR A 112 -18.07 -8.83 1.08
N PHE A 113 -18.56 -9.15 2.27
CA PHE A 113 -19.57 -10.19 2.50
C PHE A 113 -20.71 -9.55 3.27
N PHE A 114 -21.89 -9.57 2.67
CA PHE A 114 -23.08 -8.99 3.27
C PHE A 114 -23.98 -10.09 3.84
N ASN A 115 -24.83 -9.75 4.81
CA ASN A 115 -25.78 -10.70 5.40
C ASN A 115 -27.05 -10.75 4.58
N ASP A 116 -27.49 -9.94 3.87
CA ASP A 116 -28.59 -9.91 2.92
C ASP A 116 -28.57 -8.59 2.14
N PRO A 117 -27.80 -8.50 1.07
CA PRO A 117 -27.69 -7.27 0.31
C PRO A 117 -28.95 -6.91 -0.48
N TYR A 118 -30.00 -7.72 -0.39
CA TYR A 118 -31.28 -7.54 -1.08
C TYR A 118 -32.40 -7.06 -0.16
N GLU A 119 -32.17 -6.97 1.14
CA GLU A 119 -33.20 -6.60 2.10
C GLU A 119 -33.80 -5.23 1.77
N GLY A 120 -35.10 -5.19 1.46
CA GLY A 120 -35.83 -3.98 1.11
C GLY A 120 -35.91 -3.63 -0.39
N TYR A 121 -35.28 -4.43 -1.27
CA TYR A 121 -35.22 -4.19 -2.72
C TYR A 121 -35.42 -5.50 -3.50
N GLU A 122 -36.60 -6.11 -3.42
CA GLU A 122 -36.87 -7.44 -3.99
C GLU A 122 -36.72 -7.52 -5.52
N ASN A 123 -36.74 -6.41 -6.23
CA ASN A 123 -36.72 -6.37 -7.70
C ASN A 123 -35.60 -5.48 -8.32
N GLU A 124 -34.76 -4.81 -7.54
CA GLU A 124 -33.75 -3.90 -8.04
C GLU A 124 -32.35 -4.36 -7.59
N GLN A 125 -31.43 -4.49 -8.54
CA GLN A 125 -30.04 -4.75 -8.22
C GLN A 125 -29.42 -3.50 -7.57
N THR A 126 -28.70 -3.69 -6.46
CA THR A 126 -28.04 -2.62 -5.74
C THR A 126 -26.52 -2.66 -5.95
N LEU A 127 -25.84 -1.54 -5.71
CA LEU A 127 -24.38 -1.51 -5.73
C LEU A 127 -23.77 -2.39 -4.62
N PHE A 128 -24.48 -2.58 -3.52
CA PHE A 128 -24.08 -3.51 -2.46
C PHE A 128 -24.08 -4.97 -2.90
N GLN A 129 -25.09 -5.37 -3.66
CA GLN A 129 -25.17 -6.70 -4.26
C GLN A 129 -23.96 -6.95 -5.19
N LEU A 130 -23.60 -5.95 -6.00
CA LEU A 130 -22.44 -6.05 -6.88
C LEU A 130 -21.13 -6.19 -6.08
N LEU A 131 -20.99 -5.51 -4.95
CA LEU A 131 -19.86 -5.65 -4.04
C LEU A 131 -19.83 -7.03 -3.35
N ASP A 132 -21.02 -7.58 -3.03
CA ASP A 132 -21.14 -8.94 -2.45
C ASP A 132 -20.81 -10.03 -3.46
N GLU A 133 -21.20 -9.88 -4.71
CA GLU A 133 -20.95 -10.89 -5.75
C GLU A 133 -19.50 -10.84 -6.25
N ARG A 134 -18.89 -9.67 -6.34
CA ARG A 134 -17.59 -9.46 -6.99
C ARG A 134 -16.46 -9.15 -6.01
N ARG A 135 -15.28 -9.51 -6.44
CA ARG A 135 -14.04 -9.16 -5.76
C ARG A 135 -13.43 -7.93 -6.45
N LEU A 136 -13.19 -6.88 -5.68
CA LEU A 136 -12.44 -5.72 -6.15
C LEU A 136 -10.96 -6.07 -6.25
N LYS A 137 -10.30 -5.60 -7.28
CA LYS A 137 -8.89 -5.88 -7.57
C LYS A 137 -8.14 -4.61 -7.90
N ALA A 138 -6.88 -4.56 -7.54
CA ALA A 138 -5.96 -3.52 -7.98
C ALA A 138 -4.62 -4.15 -8.39
N ASN A 139 -4.27 -4.02 -9.67
CA ASN A 139 -2.96 -4.38 -10.20
C ASN A 139 -2.16 -3.10 -10.40
N LYS A 140 -0.99 -3.00 -9.77
CA LYS A 140 -0.18 -1.78 -9.77
C LYS A 140 1.24 -2.10 -10.23
N LEU A 141 1.65 -1.48 -11.33
CA LEU A 141 3.03 -1.51 -11.81
C LEU A 141 3.68 -0.17 -11.51
N SER A 142 4.84 -0.18 -10.87
CA SER A 142 5.54 1.03 -10.43
C SER A 142 7.01 0.99 -10.84
N ALA A 143 7.54 2.13 -11.32
CA ALA A 143 8.96 2.36 -11.48
C ALA A 143 9.40 3.43 -10.50
N TYR A 144 10.51 3.18 -9.82
CA TYR A 144 11.13 4.08 -8.85
C TYR A 144 12.51 4.48 -9.35
N PHE A 145 12.84 5.72 -9.19
CA PHE A 145 14.15 6.26 -9.51
C PHE A 145 14.63 7.16 -8.37
N THR A 146 15.89 7.01 -7.98
CA THR A 146 16.54 7.94 -7.04
C THR A 146 17.91 8.32 -7.56
N TYR A 147 18.19 9.62 -7.51
CA TYR A 147 19.48 10.21 -7.80
C TYR A 147 20.01 10.96 -6.59
N SER A 148 21.22 10.63 -6.14
CA SER A 148 21.93 11.34 -5.07
C SER A 148 22.89 12.35 -5.71
N PHE A 149 22.65 13.63 -5.48
CA PHE A 149 23.53 14.71 -5.95
C PHE A 149 24.87 14.66 -5.23
N ASP A 150 24.79 14.51 -3.92
CA ASP A 150 25.92 14.40 -3.00
C ASP A 150 25.55 13.51 -1.80
N ASP A 151 26.31 13.56 -0.71
CA ASP A 151 26.08 12.75 0.49
C ASP A 151 24.87 13.21 1.33
N ARG A 152 24.25 14.33 0.99
CA ARG A 152 23.15 14.91 1.74
C ARG A 152 21.87 15.06 0.93
N PHE A 153 21.96 15.39 -0.35
CA PHE A 153 20.81 15.73 -1.15
C PHE A 153 20.48 14.64 -2.18
N TYR A 154 19.21 14.35 -2.30
CA TYR A 154 18.70 13.39 -3.28
C TYR A 154 17.39 13.85 -3.91
N LEU A 155 17.15 13.35 -5.10
CA LEU A 155 15.88 13.42 -5.82
C LEU A 155 15.34 12.00 -5.99
N SER A 156 14.10 11.77 -5.58
CA SER A 156 13.43 10.48 -5.83
C SER A 156 12.13 10.71 -6.58
N SER A 157 11.82 9.78 -7.48
CA SER A 157 10.58 9.79 -8.22
C SER A 157 9.95 8.40 -8.27
N ARG A 158 8.65 8.37 -8.41
CA ARG A 158 7.86 7.17 -8.69
C ARG A 158 6.85 7.47 -9.77
N VAL A 159 6.74 6.60 -10.74
CA VAL A 159 5.62 6.54 -11.67
C VAL A 159 4.90 5.22 -11.49
N ARG A 160 3.56 5.23 -11.57
CA ARG A 160 2.73 4.05 -11.36
C ARG A 160 1.55 4.06 -12.33
N MET A 161 1.30 2.90 -12.92
CA MET A 161 0.04 2.56 -13.58
C MET A 161 -0.70 1.56 -12.70
N SER A 162 -1.99 1.75 -12.51
CA SER A 162 -2.85 0.84 -11.76
C SER A 162 -4.09 0.52 -12.58
N LEU A 163 -4.60 -0.70 -12.40
CA LEU A 163 -5.87 -1.19 -12.93
C LEU A 163 -6.73 -1.55 -11.73
N ASN A 164 -7.75 -0.74 -11.44
CA ASN A 164 -8.51 -0.83 -10.19
C ASN A 164 -9.99 -1.03 -10.48
N GLY A 165 -10.58 -2.15 -10.07
CA GLY A 165 -12.01 -2.40 -10.25
C GLY A 165 -12.42 -3.86 -10.06
N ASP A 166 -13.64 -4.15 -10.51
CA ASP A 166 -14.32 -5.43 -10.39
C ASP A 166 -14.16 -6.34 -11.61
N TYR A 167 -13.20 -6.03 -12.49
CA TYR A 167 -12.97 -6.77 -13.74
C TYR A 167 -12.78 -8.28 -13.53
N GLN A 168 -13.16 -9.05 -14.55
CA GLN A 168 -12.96 -10.51 -14.56
C GLN A 168 -11.50 -10.87 -14.88
N GLY A 169 -11.05 -12.05 -14.43
CA GLY A 169 -9.67 -12.49 -14.64
C GLY A 169 -8.66 -11.78 -13.74
N LEU A 170 -7.39 -11.88 -14.09
CA LEU A 170 -6.29 -11.30 -13.32
C LEU A 170 -6.01 -9.83 -13.69
N ILE A 171 -6.14 -9.48 -14.96
CA ILE A 171 -5.78 -8.16 -15.48
C ILE A 171 -6.79 -7.76 -16.56
N ASP A 172 -7.23 -6.52 -16.54
CA ASP A 172 -8.01 -5.90 -17.61
C ASP A 172 -7.45 -4.51 -17.91
N PHE A 173 -6.98 -4.31 -19.15
CA PHE A 173 -6.44 -3.03 -19.62
C PHE A 173 -7.50 -2.05 -20.12
N GLY A 174 -8.78 -2.29 -19.84
CA GLY A 174 -9.87 -1.36 -20.16
C GLY A 174 -9.62 0.05 -19.64
N SER A 175 -10.00 1.06 -20.40
CA SER A 175 -9.77 2.48 -20.02
C SER A 175 -10.49 2.87 -18.72
N LEU A 176 -11.57 2.15 -18.38
CA LEU A 176 -12.35 2.34 -17.17
C LEU A 176 -11.51 2.16 -15.91
N TYR A 177 -10.66 1.13 -15.89
CA TYR A 177 -9.92 0.69 -14.70
C TYR A 177 -8.58 1.40 -14.51
N ARG A 178 -8.09 2.15 -15.52
CA ARG A 178 -6.74 2.74 -15.50
C ARG A 178 -6.65 3.94 -14.58
N THR A 179 -5.62 3.94 -13.78
CA THR A 179 -5.18 5.08 -12.97
C THR A 179 -3.68 5.28 -13.18
N TYR A 180 -3.26 6.51 -13.39
CA TYR A 180 -1.86 6.89 -13.48
C TYR A 180 -1.50 7.77 -12.30
N SER A 181 -0.33 7.54 -11.70
CA SER A 181 0.18 8.41 -10.65
C SER A 181 1.67 8.60 -10.75
N ALA A 182 2.12 9.77 -10.31
CA ALA A 182 3.52 10.13 -10.23
C ALA A 182 3.80 10.80 -8.88
N ALA A 183 5.01 10.66 -8.38
CA ALA A 183 5.49 11.41 -7.23
C ALA A 183 6.91 11.88 -7.49
N LEU A 184 7.23 13.07 -7.03
CA LEU A 184 8.55 13.65 -7.07
C LEU A 184 8.90 14.18 -5.68
N ILE A 185 10.10 13.86 -5.19
CA ILE A 185 10.56 14.16 -3.85
C ILE A 185 11.98 14.70 -3.91
N TYR A 186 12.21 15.84 -3.27
CA TYR A 186 13.53 16.37 -3.00
C TYR A 186 13.80 16.24 -1.51
N GLY A 187 14.86 15.52 -1.15
CA GLY A 187 15.19 15.19 0.22
C GLY A 187 16.59 15.64 0.62
N LYS A 188 16.72 15.95 1.90
CA LYS A 188 17.97 16.27 2.56
C LYS A 188 18.20 15.36 3.75
N LYS A 189 19.31 14.66 3.73
CA LYS A 189 19.84 13.91 4.86
C LYS A 189 20.68 14.87 5.73
N VAL A 190 20.20 15.14 6.92
CA VAL A 190 20.91 15.98 7.89
C VAL A 190 22.01 15.16 8.56
N SER A 191 21.71 13.89 8.90
CA SER A 191 22.62 12.91 9.46
C SER A 191 22.16 11.49 9.10
N LEU A 192 22.83 10.46 9.62
CA LEU A 192 22.35 9.08 9.52
C LEU A 192 21.03 8.85 10.29
N ASP A 193 20.72 9.73 11.23
CA ASP A 193 19.58 9.63 12.14
C ASP A 193 18.48 10.65 11.84
N GLU A 194 18.70 11.57 10.89
CA GLU A 194 17.73 12.63 10.61
C GLU A 194 17.66 12.94 9.12
N GLU A 195 16.45 12.98 8.63
CA GLU A 195 16.10 13.25 7.24
C GLU A 195 14.82 14.07 7.16
N TRP A 196 14.77 15.00 6.21
CA TRP A 196 13.53 15.62 5.77
C TRP A 196 13.46 15.67 4.24
N ALA A 197 12.25 15.68 3.72
CA ALA A 197 12.02 15.85 2.31
C ALA A 197 10.68 16.54 2.03
N VAL A 198 10.59 17.19 0.89
CA VAL A 198 9.37 17.78 0.36
C VAL A 198 9.07 17.17 -0.99
N GLY A 199 7.81 17.06 -1.31
CA GLY A 199 7.43 16.47 -2.58
C GLY A 199 6.03 16.81 -3.02
N VAL A 200 5.71 16.36 -4.22
CA VAL A 200 4.37 16.44 -4.80
C VAL A 200 4.00 15.07 -5.36
N THR A 201 2.77 14.67 -5.15
CA THR A 201 2.18 13.52 -5.81
C THR A 201 1.06 13.99 -6.72
N TYR A 202 0.97 13.37 -7.89
CA TYR A 202 -0.10 13.56 -8.85
C TYR A 202 -0.77 12.22 -9.13
N SER A 203 -2.08 12.22 -9.20
CA SER A 203 -2.88 11.05 -9.57
C SER A 203 -3.98 11.47 -10.55
N ASN A 204 -4.15 10.66 -11.58
CA ASN A 204 -5.15 10.85 -12.62
C ASN A 204 -5.90 9.53 -12.85
N ASN A 205 -7.20 9.55 -12.61
CA ASN A 205 -8.15 8.51 -13.01
C ASN A 205 -9.35 9.15 -13.71
N LYS A 206 -10.27 8.35 -14.23
CA LYS A 206 -11.43 8.88 -14.95
C LYS A 206 -12.29 9.84 -14.12
N ALA A 207 -12.37 9.61 -12.80
CA ALA A 207 -13.22 10.41 -11.93
C ALA A 207 -12.55 11.68 -11.42
N ARG A 208 -11.20 11.74 -11.35
CA ARG A 208 -10.51 12.86 -10.72
C ARG A 208 -9.04 12.98 -11.08
N GLN A 209 -8.58 14.24 -11.13
CA GLN A 209 -7.17 14.60 -11.16
C GLN A 209 -6.82 15.31 -9.84
N ILE A 210 -5.77 14.87 -9.18
CA ILE A 210 -5.35 15.44 -7.89
C ILE A 210 -3.85 15.61 -7.88
N ALA A 211 -3.39 16.78 -7.43
CA ALA A 211 -2.02 17.03 -7.05
C ALA A 211 -1.97 17.42 -5.58
N LEU A 212 -1.14 16.75 -4.80
CA LEU A 212 -1.01 16.98 -3.35
C LEU A 212 0.47 17.16 -2.98
N PRO A 213 0.82 18.24 -2.26
CA PRO A 213 2.11 18.35 -1.64
C PRO A 213 2.22 17.39 -0.46
N PHE A 214 3.43 16.93 -0.16
CA PHE A 214 3.71 16.15 1.04
C PHE A 214 5.06 16.50 1.63
N PHE A 215 5.20 16.20 2.93
CA PHE A 215 6.40 16.45 3.71
C PHE A 215 6.82 15.18 4.44
N VAL A 216 8.09 14.83 4.33
CA VAL A 216 8.70 13.69 5.03
C VAL A 216 9.61 14.22 6.13
N TYR A 217 9.48 13.67 7.32
CA TYR A 217 10.42 13.87 8.41
C TYR A 217 10.63 12.55 9.15
N ASN A 218 11.87 12.10 9.16
CA ASN A 218 12.27 10.86 9.83
C ASN A 218 13.40 11.19 10.81
N LYS A 219 13.27 10.71 12.04
CA LYS A 219 14.30 10.89 13.05
C LYS A 219 14.44 9.65 13.93
N THR A 220 15.67 9.22 14.10
CA THR A 220 16.08 8.20 15.06
C THR A 220 16.67 8.94 16.25
N PHE A 221 16.05 8.82 17.43
CA PHE A 221 16.52 9.45 18.66
C PHE A 221 17.64 8.65 19.32
N ASN A 222 17.52 7.32 19.23
CA ASN A 222 18.49 6.32 19.67
C ASN A 222 18.16 4.99 19.00
N ASP A 223 18.89 3.92 19.29
CA ASP A 223 18.73 2.59 18.67
C ASP A 223 17.31 2.01 18.84
N HIS A 224 16.62 2.43 19.89
CA HIS A 224 15.28 1.94 20.22
C HIS A 224 14.16 2.82 19.68
N TRP A 225 14.27 4.14 19.76
CA TRP A 225 13.18 5.06 19.47
C TRP A 225 13.41 5.91 18.22
N GLY A 226 12.34 6.15 17.50
CA GLY A 226 12.33 7.07 16.37
C GLY A 226 10.92 7.43 15.93
N ILE A 227 10.84 8.41 15.04
CA ILE A 227 9.62 8.81 14.35
C ILE A 227 9.81 8.65 12.84
N GLN A 228 8.72 8.34 12.16
CA GLN A 228 8.68 8.18 10.71
C GLN A 228 7.40 8.85 10.20
N THR A 229 7.56 9.84 9.35
CA THR A 229 6.40 10.56 8.81
C THR A 229 6.51 10.79 7.31
N ALA A 230 5.37 10.79 6.65
CA ALA A 230 5.18 11.26 5.28
C ALA A 230 3.79 11.91 5.22
N LEU A 231 3.68 13.14 5.68
CA LEU A 231 2.41 13.84 5.85
C LEU A 231 1.88 14.38 4.52
N PRO A 232 0.55 14.29 4.28
CA PRO A 232 -0.49 13.82 5.19
C PRO A 232 -0.69 12.29 5.22
N GLY A 233 0.09 11.50 4.49
CA GLY A 233 -0.16 10.08 4.25
C GLY A 233 0.04 9.18 5.47
N GLN A 234 1.06 9.43 6.30
CA GLN A 234 1.37 8.58 7.46
C GLN A 234 2.22 9.27 8.53
N ALA A 235 2.07 8.80 9.78
CA ALA A 235 2.90 9.18 10.90
C ALA A 235 2.99 8.03 11.91
N TYR A 236 4.23 7.67 12.31
CA TYR A 236 4.51 6.59 13.24
C TYR A 236 5.56 6.98 14.28
N VAL A 237 5.34 6.51 15.50
CA VAL A 237 6.39 6.34 16.51
C VAL A 237 6.87 4.90 16.42
N ARG A 238 8.18 4.72 16.38
CA ARG A 238 8.83 3.41 16.30
C ARG A 238 9.54 3.09 17.60
N ARG A 239 9.47 1.81 18.00
CA ARG A 239 10.27 1.25 19.09
C ARG A 239 10.88 -0.09 18.68
N ASN A 240 12.19 -0.15 18.58
CA ASN A 240 12.95 -1.39 18.42
C ASN A 240 13.23 -2.02 19.79
N VAL A 241 13.15 -3.34 19.91
CA VAL A 241 13.28 -4.05 21.17
C VAL A 241 14.23 -5.23 21.01
N GLY A 242 14.98 -5.50 22.07
CA GLY A 242 15.99 -6.56 22.17
C GLY A 242 17.38 -6.11 21.72
N GLU A 243 18.41 -6.77 22.21
CA GLU A 243 19.82 -6.43 21.91
C GLU A 243 20.16 -6.49 20.42
N ARG A 244 19.55 -7.43 19.68
CA ARG A 244 19.75 -7.58 18.24
C ARG A 244 18.76 -6.76 17.41
N LEU A 245 17.87 -5.98 18.04
CA LEU A 245 16.83 -5.17 17.39
C LEU A 245 15.97 -5.97 16.38
N LEU A 246 15.68 -7.23 16.70
CA LEU A 246 14.91 -8.13 15.87
C LEU A 246 13.40 -7.88 15.95
N ASN A 247 12.96 -7.10 16.94
CA ASN A 247 11.57 -6.76 17.17
C ASN A 247 11.36 -5.27 16.96
N ASN A 248 10.31 -4.94 16.23
CA ASN A 248 9.97 -3.55 15.95
C ASN A 248 8.47 -3.32 16.18
N PHE A 249 8.15 -2.30 16.97
CA PHE A 249 6.79 -1.82 17.18
C PHE A 249 6.62 -0.47 16.50
N LEU A 250 5.49 -0.30 15.80
CA LEU A 250 5.08 0.94 15.17
C LEU A 250 3.68 1.30 15.68
N LEU A 251 3.56 2.45 16.29
CA LEU A 251 2.27 3.02 16.70
C LEU A 251 2.03 4.29 15.91
N GLY A 252 0.87 4.41 15.28
CA GLY A 252 0.57 5.60 14.50
C GLY A 252 -0.67 5.48 13.63
N ALA A 253 -0.70 6.30 12.58
CA ALA A 253 -1.81 6.36 11.67
C ALA A 253 -1.36 6.46 10.20
N THR A 254 -2.20 5.92 9.31
CA THR A 254 -2.03 6.00 7.86
C THR A 254 -3.33 6.47 7.22
N PHE A 255 -3.24 7.42 6.31
CA PHE A 255 -4.33 7.75 5.40
C PHE A 255 -4.45 6.65 4.34
N ASP A 256 -5.63 6.07 4.19
CA ASP A 256 -5.94 5.05 3.19
C ASP A 256 -6.94 5.62 2.19
N SER A 257 -6.60 5.56 0.92
CA SER A 257 -7.45 6.05 -0.17
C SER A 257 -7.52 4.98 -1.24
N LYS A 258 -8.72 4.48 -1.48
CA LYS A 258 -9.01 3.46 -2.48
C LYS A 258 -9.96 3.99 -3.52
N TYR A 259 -9.74 3.57 -4.75
CA TYR A 259 -10.55 3.89 -5.90
C TYR A 259 -10.73 2.62 -6.73
N TYR A 260 -11.99 2.28 -7.02
CA TYR A 260 -12.36 1.14 -7.85
C TYR A 260 -13.41 1.55 -8.87
N ALA A 261 -13.23 1.15 -10.11
CA ALA A 261 -14.28 1.23 -11.11
C ALA A 261 -15.13 -0.05 -11.04
N LEU A 262 -16.43 0.14 -11.08
CA LEU A 262 -17.45 -0.90 -11.03
C LEU A 262 -18.19 -0.93 -12.37
N ASN A 263 -18.28 -2.11 -12.97
CA ASN A 263 -18.99 -2.29 -14.22
C ASN A 263 -20.37 -2.94 -13.93
N THR A 264 -21.43 -2.20 -14.21
CA THR A 264 -22.81 -2.64 -13.99
C THR A 264 -23.50 -3.15 -15.26
N ASP A 265 -22.78 -3.29 -16.39
CA ASP A 265 -23.32 -3.74 -17.66
C ASP A 265 -24.14 -5.04 -17.52
N GLY A 266 -25.36 -5.01 -18.07
CA GLY A 266 -26.26 -6.17 -18.11
C GLY A 266 -26.95 -6.50 -16.79
N ARG A 267 -26.97 -5.58 -15.81
CA ARG A 267 -27.47 -5.85 -14.46
C ARG A 267 -28.65 -4.99 -14.01
N GLY A 268 -29.49 -4.51 -14.92
CA GLY A 268 -30.73 -3.84 -14.55
C GLY A 268 -30.58 -2.38 -14.08
N PHE A 269 -29.38 -1.81 -14.14
CA PHE A 269 -29.17 -0.36 -14.00
C PHE A 269 -29.53 0.29 -15.35
N GLU A 270 -30.74 0.80 -15.49
CA GLU A 270 -31.26 1.23 -16.80
C GLU A 270 -30.55 2.44 -17.41
N GLU A 271 -29.95 3.32 -16.61
CA GLU A 271 -29.35 4.57 -17.08
C GLU A 271 -27.84 4.65 -16.93
N LEU A 272 -27.19 3.91 -16.01
CA LEU A 272 -25.80 4.07 -15.67
C LEU A 272 -25.07 2.72 -15.66
N GLN A 273 -24.24 2.50 -16.66
CA GLN A 273 -23.51 1.24 -16.84
C GLN A 273 -22.22 1.13 -15.99
N GLN A 274 -21.77 2.20 -15.35
CA GLN A 274 -20.48 2.24 -14.65
C GLN A 274 -20.52 3.19 -13.45
N TYR A 275 -19.85 2.77 -12.36
CA TYR A 275 -19.68 3.58 -11.15
C TYR A 275 -18.23 3.59 -10.68
N PHE A 276 -17.87 4.59 -9.92
CA PHE A 276 -16.58 4.69 -9.22
C PHE A 276 -16.79 4.68 -7.72
N LEU A 277 -16.32 3.64 -7.05
CA LEU A 277 -16.26 3.59 -5.59
C LEU A 277 -14.98 4.30 -5.13
N ARG A 278 -15.14 5.32 -4.31
CA ARG A 278 -14.06 5.97 -3.55
C ARG A 278 -14.24 5.66 -2.07
N ASN A 279 -13.21 5.15 -1.43
CA ASN A 279 -13.22 4.85 -0.01
C ASN A 279 -11.97 5.44 0.62
N ASN A 280 -12.13 6.55 1.32
CA ASN A 280 -11.06 7.29 1.98
C ASN A 280 -11.26 7.20 3.50
N GLY A 281 -10.16 6.99 4.22
CA GLY A 281 -10.21 6.91 5.67
C GLY A 281 -8.84 6.96 6.32
N VAL A 282 -8.82 6.85 7.62
CA VAL A 282 -7.61 6.80 8.44
C VAL A 282 -7.55 5.46 9.17
N ARG A 283 -6.39 4.81 9.12
CA ARG A 283 -6.08 3.62 9.92
C ARG A 283 -5.22 4.03 11.11
N ALA A 284 -5.78 4.05 12.31
CA ALA A 284 -5.01 4.14 13.54
C ALA A 284 -4.61 2.73 13.97
N MET A 285 -3.32 2.49 14.21
CA MET A 285 -2.82 1.13 14.36
C MET A 285 -1.59 0.97 15.23
N LEU A 286 -1.46 -0.22 15.80
CA LEU A 286 -0.23 -0.79 16.34
C LEU A 286 0.22 -1.91 15.42
N GLN A 287 1.50 -1.91 15.04
CA GLN A 287 2.14 -2.96 14.27
C GLN A 287 3.32 -3.54 15.05
N TYR A 288 3.45 -4.85 15.03
CA TYR A 288 4.60 -5.58 15.52
C TYR A 288 5.28 -6.31 14.36
N GLU A 289 6.60 -6.20 14.25
CA GLU A 289 7.41 -6.93 13.28
C GLU A 289 8.46 -7.76 14.01
N HIS A 290 8.69 -8.97 13.52
CA HIS A 290 9.69 -9.89 14.05
C HIS A 290 10.55 -10.49 12.93
N ASN A 291 11.85 -10.51 13.13
CA ASN A 291 12.80 -11.18 12.26
C ASN A 291 13.02 -12.62 12.69
N PHE A 292 12.50 -13.59 11.94
CA PHE A 292 12.64 -15.03 12.23
C PHE A 292 13.96 -15.62 11.71
N ALA A 293 14.42 -15.11 10.59
CA ALA A 293 15.61 -15.56 9.90
C ALA A 293 16.24 -14.41 9.14
N PRO A 294 17.49 -14.51 8.70
CA PRO A 294 18.21 -13.38 8.08
C PRO A 294 17.45 -12.59 7.02
N TRP A 295 16.57 -13.26 6.28
CA TRP A 295 15.79 -12.64 5.20
C TRP A 295 14.29 -12.55 5.49
N VAL A 296 13.81 -13.25 6.53
CA VAL A 296 12.38 -13.49 6.74
C VAL A 296 11.87 -12.71 7.92
N TRP A 297 10.90 -11.88 7.67
CA TRP A 297 10.17 -11.11 8.66
C TRP A 297 8.69 -11.49 8.64
N ALA A 298 8.07 -11.48 9.79
CA ALA A 298 6.61 -11.45 9.87
C ALA A 298 6.16 -10.20 10.61
N PHE A 299 4.91 -9.85 10.37
CA PHE A 299 4.28 -8.76 11.09
C PHE A 299 2.83 -9.09 11.42
N ALA A 300 2.36 -8.51 12.51
CA ALA A 300 0.97 -8.44 12.90
C ALA A 300 0.61 -6.98 13.15
N GLN A 301 -0.57 -6.57 12.72
CA GLN A 301 -1.08 -5.21 12.83
C GLN A 301 -2.51 -5.27 13.28
N GLY A 302 -2.88 -4.46 14.24
CA GLY A 302 -4.25 -4.31 14.70
C GLY A 302 -4.57 -2.83 14.91
N GLY A 303 -5.82 -2.47 14.71
CA GLY A 303 -6.24 -1.09 14.86
C GLY A 303 -7.68 -0.85 14.45
N VAL A 304 -8.00 0.42 14.18
CA VAL A 304 -9.32 0.86 13.76
C VAL A 304 -9.20 1.61 12.43
N PHE A 305 -10.02 1.22 11.47
CA PHE A 305 -10.26 1.99 10.26
C PHE A 305 -11.43 2.95 10.50
N ILE A 306 -11.18 4.23 10.31
CA ILE A 306 -12.13 5.32 10.47
C ILE A 306 -12.38 5.89 9.07
N PRO A 307 -13.53 5.57 8.43
CA PRO A 307 -13.85 6.14 7.12
C PRO A 307 -14.10 7.64 7.28
N TRP A 308 -13.56 8.39 6.34
CA TRP A 308 -13.76 9.83 6.27
C TRP A 308 -14.74 10.22 5.17
N GLN A 309 -14.61 9.56 4.02
CA GLN A 309 -15.43 9.84 2.85
C GLN A 309 -15.53 8.59 2.01
N THR A 310 -16.73 8.06 1.88
CA THR A 310 -17.04 6.95 1.00
C THR A 310 -18.15 7.37 0.05
N ARG A 311 -17.92 7.20 -1.25
CA ARG A 311 -18.82 7.69 -2.30
C ARG A 311 -18.85 6.74 -3.47
N PHE A 312 -20.01 6.72 -4.13
CA PHE A 312 -20.13 6.22 -5.49
C PHE A 312 -20.38 7.40 -6.43
N ASN A 313 -19.66 7.42 -7.54
CA ASN A 313 -19.85 8.41 -8.59
C ASN A 313 -20.24 7.68 -9.87
N PRO A 314 -21.37 8.02 -10.48
CA PRO A 314 -21.70 7.54 -11.83
C PRO A 314 -20.64 7.98 -12.84
N ALA A 315 -20.31 7.12 -13.81
CA ALA A 315 -19.30 7.47 -14.80
C ALA A 315 -19.78 8.54 -15.79
N ASP A 316 -21.09 8.65 -16.00
CA ASP A 316 -21.71 9.62 -16.90
C ASP A 316 -21.91 10.99 -16.24
N ASP A 317 -22.02 11.01 -14.92
CA ASP A 317 -22.09 12.22 -14.10
C ASP A 317 -21.16 12.12 -12.89
N ILE A 318 -19.87 12.32 -13.11
CA ILE A 318 -18.83 12.23 -12.09
C ILE A 318 -18.92 13.31 -11.01
N ASP A 319 -19.65 14.37 -11.25
CA ASP A 319 -19.89 15.44 -10.25
C ASP A 319 -21.02 15.06 -9.29
N LEU A 320 -21.85 14.09 -9.65
CA LEU A 320 -22.83 13.52 -8.75
C LEU A 320 -22.16 12.61 -7.71
N ASP A 321 -22.09 13.08 -6.49
CA ASP A 321 -21.54 12.36 -5.36
C ASP A 321 -22.66 11.63 -4.59
N LEU A 322 -22.76 10.31 -4.76
CA LEU A 322 -23.64 9.48 -3.94
C LEU A 322 -22.89 9.10 -2.65
N GLU A 323 -23.03 9.97 -1.64
CA GLU A 323 -22.35 9.77 -0.37
C GLU A 323 -22.94 8.60 0.41
N THR A 324 -22.06 7.79 0.99
CA THR A 324 -22.39 6.66 1.83
C THR A 324 -21.56 6.66 3.09
N SER A 325 -22.04 6.02 4.14
CA SER A 325 -21.40 6.06 5.44
C SER A 325 -21.14 4.65 6.01
N PRO A 326 -20.04 4.01 5.62
CA PRO A 326 -19.62 2.79 6.33
C PRO A 326 -19.15 3.13 7.74
N GLY A 327 -19.53 2.30 8.72
CA GLY A 327 -19.11 2.47 10.10
C GLY A 327 -17.59 2.35 10.31
N SER A 328 -17.09 3.00 11.35
CA SER A 328 -15.74 2.74 11.86
C SER A 328 -15.63 1.30 12.33
N ARG A 329 -14.51 0.65 12.06
CA ARG A 329 -14.37 -0.78 12.29
C ARG A 329 -12.95 -1.20 12.64
N PRO A 330 -12.80 -2.16 13.56
CA PRO A 330 -11.49 -2.73 13.84
C PRO A 330 -10.98 -3.50 12.62
N PHE A 331 -9.67 -3.71 12.55
CA PHE A 331 -9.05 -4.58 11.59
C PHE A 331 -7.89 -5.33 12.21
N VAL A 332 -7.62 -6.51 11.68
CA VAL A 332 -6.41 -7.29 11.95
C VAL A 332 -5.75 -7.60 10.63
N ARG A 333 -4.44 -7.39 10.57
CA ARG A 333 -3.62 -7.66 9.39
C ARG A 333 -2.40 -8.44 9.81
N VAL A 334 -2.10 -9.50 9.09
CA VAL A 334 -0.91 -10.31 9.29
C VAL A 334 -0.18 -10.47 7.97
N GLY A 335 1.11 -10.73 8.02
CA GLY A 335 1.86 -10.98 6.81
C GLY A 335 3.30 -11.37 7.07
N ILE A 336 3.93 -11.78 5.98
CA ILE A 336 5.35 -12.09 5.91
C ILE A 336 5.99 -11.25 4.83
N PHE A 337 7.26 -10.93 5.01
CA PHE A 337 8.02 -10.25 3.97
C PHE A 337 9.49 -10.69 3.98
N LEU A 338 10.11 -10.58 2.82
CA LEU A 338 11.54 -10.78 2.65
C LEU A 338 12.21 -9.41 2.60
N ALA A 339 13.23 -9.26 3.42
CA ALA A 339 14.11 -8.11 3.40
C ALA A 339 15.57 -8.60 3.48
N PRO A 340 16.50 -7.95 2.77
CA PRO A 340 17.90 -8.35 2.83
C PRO A 340 18.44 -8.19 4.27
N PRO A 341 19.27 -9.11 4.74
CA PRO A 341 19.95 -8.99 6.03
C PRO A 341 20.78 -7.72 6.06
N LYS A 342 20.89 -7.14 7.25
CA LYS A 342 21.65 -5.90 7.46
C LYS A 342 23.09 -6.00 6.97
N ASP A 343 23.71 -7.15 7.12
CA ASP A 343 25.12 -7.39 6.76
C ASP A 343 25.38 -7.39 5.24
N LEU A 344 24.34 -7.55 4.42
CA LEU A 344 24.43 -7.52 2.95
C LEU A 344 24.15 -6.14 2.35
N ILE A 345 23.77 -5.17 3.16
CA ILE A 345 23.47 -3.80 2.71
C ILE A 345 24.72 -2.90 2.86
N LYS A 346 25.91 -3.49 2.86
CA LYS A 346 27.18 -2.77 2.93
C LYS A 346 27.43 -1.93 1.69
#